data_e051068d57c6aa1734b1f95f5f8ba0b7
#
_entry.id   e051068d57c6aa1734b1f95f5f8ba0b7
#
_cell.length_a   1.000
_cell.length_b   1.000
_cell.length_c   1.000
_cell.angle_alpha   90.00
_cell.angle_beta   90.00
_cell.angle_gamma   90.00
#
_symmetry.space_group_name_H-M   'P 1'
#
loop_
_entity.id
_entity.type
_entity.pdbx_description
1 polymer ?
#
loop_
_entity_poly.entity_id
_entity_poly.type
_entity_poly.pdbx_seq_one_letter_code
_entity_poly.pdbx_strand_id
1 'polypeptide(L)'
;MCICHVCKRPTFLDHQGSQHPGAPFGAPVGDVPEASVSQLYEEARRATAAGAYTAAVLCCRMLLMHIVVAKGAAENQTFLAYVEFLANKSYVPPEAAEWIDHIRKRGNEANHEISISPRTDAEDLVAFCEMLLRVIYEFPARAKRRGGGLSGAT
;
A
#
# COMPACT_ATOMS: atom_id res chain seq x y z
N MET A 1 -12.15 17.87 -22.08
CA MET A 1 -11.21 16.73 -22.01
C MET A 1 -9.81 17.29 -22.08
N CYS A 2 -8.93 16.91 -21.14
CA CYS A 2 -7.54 17.33 -21.11
C CYS A 2 -6.64 16.10 -21.18
N ILE A 3 -5.40 16.28 -21.63
CA ILE A 3 -4.39 15.20 -21.61
C ILE A 3 -3.47 15.47 -20.43
N CYS A 4 -3.31 14.47 -19.54
CA CYS A 4 -2.41 14.60 -18.40
C CYS A 4 -0.97 14.78 -18.90
N HIS A 5 -0.29 15.83 -18.44
CA HIS A 5 1.10 16.11 -18.81
C HIS A 5 2.07 14.98 -18.38
N VAL A 6 1.79 14.33 -17.26
CA VAL A 6 2.64 13.29 -16.67
C VAL A 6 2.43 11.93 -17.33
N CYS A 7 1.19 11.42 -17.31
CA CYS A 7 0.91 10.05 -17.77
C CYS A 7 0.40 9.97 -19.22
N LYS A 8 0.23 11.12 -19.90
CA LYS A 8 -0.27 11.24 -21.28
C LYS A 8 -1.64 10.61 -21.54
N ARG A 9 -2.40 10.35 -20.48
CA ARG A 9 -3.77 9.80 -20.59
C ARG A 9 -4.81 10.90 -20.63
N PRO A 10 -5.94 10.69 -21.32
CA PRO A 10 -7.03 11.63 -21.32
C PRO A 10 -7.68 11.70 -19.92
N THR A 11 -8.01 12.91 -19.51
CA THR A 11 -8.79 13.20 -18.31
C THR A 11 -9.91 14.17 -18.67
N PHE A 12 -10.99 14.13 -17.93
CA PHE A 12 -12.03 15.16 -18.02
C PHE A 12 -12.43 15.62 -16.61
N LEU A 13 -12.93 16.83 -16.54
CA LEU A 13 -13.56 17.36 -15.34
C LEU A 13 -15.07 17.29 -15.56
N ASP A 14 -15.79 16.80 -14.56
CA ASP A 14 -17.25 16.81 -14.57
C ASP A 14 -17.81 18.19 -14.23
N HIS A 15 -19.14 18.31 -14.19
CA HIS A 15 -19.83 19.56 -13.87
C HIS A 15 -19.61 20.05 -12.43
N GLN A 16 -19.10 19.20 -11.56
CA GLN A 16 -18.74 19.51 -10.18
C GLN A 16 -17.24 19.83 -10.02
N GLY A 17 -16.49 19.79 -11.11
CA GLY A 17 -15.03 20.02 -11.10
C GLY A 17 -14.21 18.80 -10.68
N SER A 18 -14.82 17.62 -10.54
CA SER A 18 -14.09 16.40 -10.19
C SER A 18 -13.37 15.84 -11.41
N GLN A 19 -12.11 15.45 -11.21
CA GLN A 19 -11.29 14.88 -12.27
C GLN A 19 -11.58 13.38 -12.47
N HIS A 20 -11.72 12.96 -13.73
CA HIS A 20 -11.91 11.56 -14.12
C HIS A 20 -10.92 11.14 -15.22
N PRO A 21 -10.14 10.04 -15.01
CA PRO A 21 -9.97 9.36 -13.73
C PRO A 21 -9.31 10.26 -12.68
N GLY A 22 -9.63 10.03 -11.41
CA GLY A 22 -8.99 10.73 -10.30
C GLY A 22 -7.50 10.43 -10.22
N ALA A 23 -6.74 11.29 -9.55
CA ALA A 23 -5.34 11.01 -9.25
C ALA A 23 -5.26 9.79 -8.30
N PRO A 24 -4.37 8.81 -8.54
CA PRO A 24 -4.17 7.70 -7.64
C PRO A 24 -3.85 8.19 -6.21
N PHE A 25 -4.48 7.58 -5.21
CA PHE A 25 -4.25 7.95 -3.82
C PHE A 25 -2.83 7.56 -3.37
N GLY A 26 -2.23 8.31 -2.47
CA GLY A 26 -0.86 8.08 -1.98
C GLY A 26 0.21 8.32 -3.07
N ALA A 27 1.43 7.88 -2.82
CA ALA A 27 2.54 8.06 -3.74
C ALA A 27 3.03 6.72 -4.35
N PRO A 28 3.62 6.72 -5.56
CA PRO A 28 4.25 5.53 -6.09
C PRO A 28 5.47 5.13 -5.25
N VAL A 29 5.75 3.83 -5.16
CA VAL A 29 6.92 3.28 -4.47
C VAL A 29 7.86 2.65 -5.49
N GLY A 30 9.13 3.03 -5.41
CA GLY A 30 10.19 2.50 -6.27
C GLY A 30 10.88 1.27 -5.69
N ASP A 31 11.78 0.68 -6.50
CA ASP A 31 12.68 -0.41 -6.08
C ASP A 31 11.99 -1.68 -5.55
N VAL A 32 10.73 -1.89 -5.87
CA VAL A 32 10.00 -3.12 -5.55
C VAL A 32 10.42 -4.19 -6.55
N PRO A 33 11.09 -5.28 -6.11
CA PRO A 33 11.69 -6.24 -7.04
C PRO A 33 10.66 -7.12 -7.75
N GLU A 34 9.50 -7.31 -7.16
CA GLU A 34 8.43 -8.15 -7.70
C GLU A 34 7.36 -7.30 -8.38
N ALA A 35 7.20 -7.48 -9.69
CA ALA A 35 6.27 -6.68 -10.49
C ALA A 35 4.81 -6.84 -10.05
N SER A 36 4.40 -8.03 -9.62
CA SER A 36 3.05 -8.31 -9.10
C SER A 36 2.72 -7.51 -7.85
N VAL A 37 3.69 -7.36 -6.93
CA VAL A 37 3.56 -6.53 -5.73
C VAL A 37 3.34 -5.07 -6.10
N SER A 38 4.16 -4.55 -7.03
CA SER A 38 4.06 -3.18 -7.51
C SER A 38 2.72 -2.94 -8.22
N GLN A 39 2.29 -3.85 -9.08
CA GLN A 39 1.01 -3.77 -9.79
C GLN A 39 -0.18 -3.77 -8.84
N LEU A 40 -0.20 -4.66 -7.86
CA LEU A 40 -1.30 -4.78 -6.91
C LEU A 40 -1.42 -3.52 -6.03
N TYR A 41 -0.28 -2.93 -5.64
CA TYR A 41 -0.27 -1.65 -4.94
C TYR A 41 -0.85 -0.52 -5.80
N GLU A 42 -0.46 -0.44 -7.08
CA GLU A 42 -1.01 0.55 -8.01
C GLU A 42 -2.50 0.34 -8.29
N GLU A 43 -2.99 -0.91 -8.27
CA GLU A 43 -4.43 -1.21 -8.36
C GLU A 43 -5.18 -0.68 -7.13
N ALA A 44 -4.65 -0.90 -5.92
CA ALA A 44 -5.25 -0.37 -4.69
C ALA A 44 -5.35 1.16 -4.72
N ARG A 45 -4.29 1.85 -5.13
CA ARG A 45 -4.25 3.31 -5.28
C ARG A 45 -5.32 3.83 -6.24
N ARG A 46 -5.43 3.18 -7.41
CA ARG A 46 -6.42 3.54 -8.44
C ARG A 46 -7.84 3.21 -8.02
N ALA A 47 -8.07 2.10 -7.34
CA ALA A 47 -9.37 1.73 -6.81
C ALA A 47 -9.85 2.75 -5.77
N THR A 48 -8.96 3.21 -4.89
CA THR A 48 -9.27 4.29 -3.93
C THR A 48 -9.66 5.58 -4.63
N ALA A 49 -8.91 5.99 -5.66
CA ALA A 49 -9.22 7.19 -6.45
C ALA A 49 -10.54 7.10 -7.23
N ALA A 50 -10.95 5.89 -7.61
CA ALA A 50 -12.20 5.63 -8.29
C ALA A 50 -13.41 5.45 -7.35
N GLY A 51 -13.21 5.53 -6.02
CA GLY A 51 -14.26 5.28 -5.03
C GLY A 51 -14.59 3.79 -4.81
N ALA A 52 -13.81 2.88 -5.38
CA ALA A 52 -13.96 1.43 -5.19
C ALA A 52 -13.23 0.95 -3.91
N TYR A 53 -13.66 1.47 -2.77
CA TYR A 53 -12.94 1.33 -1.50
C TYR A 53 -12.81 -0.11 -1.03
N THR A 54 -13.87 -0.91 -1.16
CA THR A 54 -13.80 -2.34 -0.81
C THR A 54 -12.77 -3.10 -1.65
N ALA A 55 -12.68 -2.81 -2.95
CA ALA A 55 -11.67 -3.40 -3.82
C ALA A 55 -10.25 -2.96 -3.40
N ALA A 56 -10.05 -1.69 -3.06
CA ALA A 56 -8.78 -1.18 -2.57
C ALA A 56 -8.34 -1.91 -1.28
N VAL A 57 -9.25 -2.07 -0.32
CA VAL A 57 -9.00 -2.81 0.93
C VAL A 57 -8.60 -4.26 0.65
N LEU A 58 -9.30 -4.95 -0.26
CA LEU A 58 -8.97 -6.33 -0.63
C LEU A 58 -7.59 -6.44 -1.29
N CYS A 59 -7.24 -5.53 -2.20
CA CYS A 59 -5.89 -5.46 -2.79
C CYS A 59 -4.82 -5.26 -1.73
N CYS A 60 -5.01 -4.32 -0.81
CA CYS A 60 -4.06 -4.05 0.28
C CYS A 60 -3.89 -5.25 1.20
N ARG A 61 -4.97 -5.93 1.57
CA ARG A 61 -4.90 -7.15 2.40
C ARG A 61 -4.13 -8.26 1.71
N MET A 62 -4.39 -8.52 0.43
CA MET A 62 -3.67 -9.50 -0.36
C MET A 62 -2.18 -9.16 -0.44
N LEU A 63 -1.85 -7.89 -0.69
CA LEU A 63 -0.48 -7.39 -0.72
C LEU A 63 0.25 -7.63 0.60
N LEU A 64 -0.37 -7.26 1.72
CA LEU A 64 0.19 -7.45 3.07
C LEU A 64 0.46 -8.93 3.35
N MET A 65 -0.51 -9.79 3.08
CA MET A 65 -0.36 -11.23 3.30
C MET A 65 0.82 -11.80 2.49
N HIS A 66 0.94 -11.43 1.23
CA HIS A 66 2.03 -11.87 0.37
C HIS A 66 3.40 -11.41 0.89
N ILE A 67 3.54 -10.12 1.21
CA ILE A 67 4.81 -9.56 1.71
C ILE A 67 5.22 -10.22 3.04
N VAL A 68 4.27 -10.40 3.94
CA VAL A 68 4.55 -10.94 5.29
C VAL A 68 4.99 -12.40 5.21
N VAL A 69 4.37 -13.21 4.35
CA VAL A 69 4.81 -14.59 4.09
C VAL A 69 6.20 -14.60 3.44
N ALA A 70 6.46 -13.74 2.46
CA ALA A 70 7.79 -13.60 1.86
C ALA A 70 8.87 -13.15 2.87
N LYS A 71 8.48 -12.52 3.99
CA LYS A 71 9.37 -12.16 5.11
C LYS A 71 9.47 -13.23 6.20
N GLY A 72 8.88 -14.41 5.99
CA GLY A 72 9.04 -15.58 6.83
C GLY A 72 7.92 -15.82 7.85
N ALA A 73 6.78 -15.17 7.71
CA ALA A 73 5.60 -15.55 8.47
C ALA A 73 5.02 -16.88 7.96
N ALA A 74 4.33 -17.60 8.84
CA ALA A 74 3.61 -18.81 8.45
C ALA A 74 2.45 -18.46 7.50
N GLU A 75 2.22 -19.34 6.53
CA GLU A 75 1.05 -19.23 5.63
C GLU A 75 -0.26 -19.50 6.37
N ASN A 76 -1.37 -19.12 5.74
CA ASN A 76 -2.74 -19.38 6.24
C ASN A 76 -3.04 -18.81 7.63
N GLN A 77 -2.39 -17.71 7.99
CA GLN A 77 -2.68 -16.99 9.21
C GLN A 77 -3.81 -15.96 9.03
N THR A 78 -4.36 -15.49 10.14
CA THR A 78 -5.32 -14.37 10.11
C THR A 78 -4.63 -13.07 9.70
N PHE A 79 -5.38 -12.13 9.17
CA PHE A 79 -4.85 -10.79 8.85
C PHE A 79 -4.24 -10.12 10.10
N LEU A 80 -4.87 -10.31 11.25
CA LEU A 80 -4.37 -9.85 12.54
C LEU A 80 -2.98 -10.39 12.84
N ALA A 81 -2.78 -11.71 12.72
CA ALA A 81 -1.49 -12.34 12.98
C ALA A 81 -0.38 -11.81 12.05
N TYR A 82 -0.72 -11.50 10.79
CA TYR A 82 0.22 -10.88 9.87
C TYR A 82 0.61 -9.45 10.28
N VAL A 83 -0.34 -8.64 10.73
CA VAL A 83 -0.05 -7.29 11.24
C VAL A 83 0.80 -7.34 12.50
N GLU A 84 0.53 -8.28 13.41
CA GLU A 84 1.36 -8.53 14.60
C GLU A 84 2.77 -8.98 14.25
N PHE A 85 2.93 -9.83 13.25
CA PHE A 85 4.25 -10.23 12.76
C PHE A 85 5.07 -9.02 12.29
N LEU A 86 4.47 -8.10 11.53
CA LEU A 86 5.14 -6.88 11.06
C LEU A 86 5.60 -6.00 12.22
N ALA A 87 4.76 -5.83 13.23
CA ALA A 87 5.09 -5.08 14.44
C ALA A 87 6.26 -5.73 15.21
N ASN A 88 6.19 -7.05 15.44
CA ASN A 88 7.20 -7.82 16.16
C ASN A 88 8.56 -7.86 15.43
N LYS A 89 8.56 -7.75 14.11
CA LYS A 89 9.78 -7.68 13.28
C LYS A 89 10.28 -6.25 13.05
N SER A 90 9.71 -5.26 13.73
CA SER A 90 10.09 -3.85 13.61
C SER A 90 9.99 -3.28 12.19
N TYR A 91 9.11 -3.84 11.34
CA TYR A 91 8.77 -3.24 10.05
C TYR A 91 7.83 -2.05 10.21
N VAL A 92 7.24 -1.90 11.38
CA VAL A 92 6.33 -0.83 11.74
C VAL A 92 6.91 -0.08 12.93
N PRO A 93 7.00 1.25 12.88
CA PRO A 93 7.51 2.03 13.99
C PRO A 93 6.56 1.96 15.21
N PRO A 94 7.11 1.97 16.44
CA PRO A 94 6.30 1.90 17.66
C PRO A 94 5.23 3.00 17.76
N GLU A 95 5.51 4.17 17.21
CA GLU A 95 4.62 5.32 17.21
C GLU A 95 3.36 5.11 16.35
N ALA A 96 3.39 4.12 15.45
CA ALA A 96 2.23 3.75 14.63
C ALA A 96 1.31 2.69 15.30
N ALA A 97 1.54 2.35 16.56
CA ALA A 97 0.80 1.27 17.26
C ALA A 97 -0.72 1.52 17.27
N GLU A 98 -1.18 2.75 17.54
CA GLU A 98 -2.60 3.09 17.55
C GLU A 98 -3.22 2.96 16.16
N TRP A 99 -2.53 3.38 15.13
CA TRP A 99 -2.96 3.24 13.74
C TRP A 99 -3.04 1.76 13.33
N ILE A 100 -2.08 0.95 13.74
CA ILE A 100 -2.09 -0.50 13.53
C ILE A 100 -3.28 -1.15 14.23
N ASP A 101 -3.56 -0.75 15.46
CA ASP A 101 -4.72 -1.26 16.19
C ASP A 101 -6.04 -0.90 15.50
N HIS A 102 -6.13 0.27 14.89
CA HIS A 102 -7.27 0.64 14.07
C HIS A 102 -7.41 -0.29 12.85
N ILE A 103 -6.33 -0.51 12.10
CA ILE A 103 -6.30 -1.43 10.96
C ILE A 103 -6.65 -2.87 11.38
N ARG A 104 -6.16 -3.32 12.53
CA ARG A 104 -6.45 -4.65 13.11
C ARG A 104 -7.93 -4.86 13.36
N LYS A 105 -8.56 -3.92 14.06
CA LYS A 105 -9.99 -4.02 14.46
C LYS A 105 -10.88 -4.16 13.24
N ARG A 106 -10.63 -3.36 12.21
CA ARG A 106 -11.39 -3.40 10.95
C ARG A 106 -11.18 -4.68 10.14
N GLY A 107 -10.03 -5.33 10.28
CA GLY A 107 -9.71 -6.59 9.58
C GLY A 107 -10.51 -7.80 10.05
N ASN A 108 -11.05 -7.79 11.26
CA ASN A 108 -11.76 -8.91 11.86
C ASN A 108 -13.28 -8.94 11.56
N GLU A 109 -13.87 -7.85 11.10
CA GLU A 109 -15.32 -7.74 10.89
C GLU A 109 -15.84 -8.46 9.63
N ALA A 110 -14.96 -9.05 8.80
CA ALA A 110 -15.30 -9.51 7.45
C ALA A 110 -15.49 -11.03 7.31
N ASN A 111 -16.04 -11.73 8.30
CA ASN A 111 -16.00 -13.20 8.22
C ASN A 111 -17.17 -13.90 7.53
N HIS A 112 -18.37 -13.31 7.38
CA HIS A 112 -19.49 -13.99 6.70
C HIS A 112 -20.56 -13.07 6.08
N GLU A 113 -20.44 -11.75 6.21
CA GLU A 113 -21.39 -10.81 5.64
C GLU A 113 -20.72 -9.91 4.59
N ILE A 114 -21.49 -9.42 3.62
CA ILE A 114 -21.02 -8.41 2.68
C ILE A 114 -20.71 -7.13 3.46
N SER A 115 -19.42 -6.86 3.66
CA SER A 115 -18.95 -5.66 4.33
C SER A 115 -18.43 -4.65 3.30
N ILE A 116 -19.06 -3.50 3.24
CA ILE A 116 -18.63 -2.37 2.41
C ILE A 116 -17.64 -1.54 3.21
N SER A 117 -16.43 -1.41 2.70
CA SER A 117 -15.38 -0.63 3.34
C SER A 117 -15.60 0.87 3.08
N PRO A 118 -15.52 1.72 4.11
CA PRO A 118 -15.57 3.16 3.93
C PRO A 118 -14.27 3.70 3.31
N ARG A 119 -14.32 4.93 2.82
CA ARG A 119 -13.18 5.62 2.23
C ARG A 119 -11.97 5.66 3.16
N THR A 120 -12.18 5.96 4.42
CA THR A 120 -11.12 6.05 5.44
C THR A 120 -10.31 4.77 5.55
N ASP A 121 -10.97 3.60 5.57
CA ASP A 121 -10.31 2.31 5.67
C ASP A 121 -9.42 2.01 4.44
N ALA A 122 -9.88 2.39 3.26
CA ALA A 122 -9.10 2.23 2.03
C ALA A 122 -7.87 3.15 2.04
N GLU A 123 -8.04 4.41 2.42
CA GLU A 123 -6.96 5.40 2.51
C GLU A 123 -5.92 4.98 3.57
N ASP A 124 -6.35 4.52 4.74
CA ASP A 124 -5.46 4.04 5.80
C ASP A 124 -4.66 2.81 5.37
N LEU A 125 -5.30 1.84 4.74
CA LEU A 125 -4.61 0.63 4.27
C LEU A 125 -3.65 0.91 3.12
N VAL A 126 -4.00 1.79 2.18
CA VAL A 126 -3.07 2.18 1.11
C VAL A 126 -1.87 2.92 1.68
N ALA A 127 -2.07 3.84 2.63
CA ALA A 127 -0.98 4.55 3.31
C ALA A 127 -0.08 3.59 4.10
N PHE A 128 -0.67 2.59 4.76
CA PHE A 128 0.08 1.55 5.46
C PHE A 128 0.92 0.69 4.50
N CYS A 129 0.35 0.27 3.38
CA CYS A 129 1.09 -0.45 2.34
C CYS A 129 2.22 0.39 1.75
N GLU A 130 1.99 1.70 1.51
CA GLU A 130 3.03 2.63 1.05
C GLU A 130 4.21 2.65 2.01
N MET A 131 3.96 2.89 3.29
CA MET A 131 4.97 2.89 4.33
C MET A 131 5.76 1.58 4.35
N LEU A 132 5.04 0.45 4.36
CA LEU A 132 5.65 -0.88 4.43
C LEU A 132 6.55 -1.16 3.22
N LEU A 133 6.09 -0.88 2.01
CA LEU A 133 6.87 -1.06 0.78
C LEU A 133 8.13 -0.18 0.78
N ARG A 134 8.05 1.05 1.29
CA ARG A 134 9.20 1.94 1.43
C ARG A 134 10.22 1.40 2.42
N VAL A 135 9.77 0.93 3.58
CA VAL A 135 10.65 0.38 4.63
C VAL A 135 11.33 -0.91 4.16
N ILE A 136 10.60 -1.78 3.48
CA ILE A 136 11.10 -3.10 3.08
C ILE A 136 11.98 -3.05 1.82
N TYR A 137 11.66 -2.20 0.85
CA TYR A 137 12.28 -2.21 -0.47
C TYR A 137 12.98 -0.90 -0.82
N GLU A 138 12.27 0.23 -0.81
CA GLU A 138 12.79 1.50 -1.32
C GLU A 138 13.95 2.06 -0.48
N PHE A 139 13.81 2.13 0.84
CA PHE A 139 14.84 2.69 1.70
C PHE A 139 16.11 1.84 1.74
N PRO A 140 16.05 0.50 1.85
CA PRO A 140 17.25 -0.33 1.74
C PRO A 140 17.96 -0.21 0.39
N ALA A 141 17.21 -0.13 -0.71
CA ALA A 141 17.79 0.06 -2.04
C ALA A 141 18.48 1.43 -2.16
N ARG A 142 17.88 2.49 -1.64
CA ARG A 142 18.50 3.84 -1.58
C ARG A 142 19.77 3.85 -0.73
N ALA A 143 19.76 3.19 0.41
CA ALA A 143 20.94 3.08 1.29
C ALA A 143 22.09 2.36 0.58
N LYS A 144 21.82 1.25 -0.09
CA LYS A 144 22.83 0.51 -0.88
C LYS A 144 23.46 1.36 -1.99
N ARG A 145 22.65 2.13 -2.72
CA ARG A 145 23.16 3.03 -3.80
C ARG A 145 24.08 4.12 -3.25
N ARG A 146 23.81 4.64 -2.07
CA ARG A 146 24.67 5.67 -1.42
C ARG A 146 25.95 5.07 -0.83
N GLY A 147 25.86 3.88 -0.22
CA GLY A 147 27.02 3.19 0.36
C GLY A 147 28.02 2.67 -0.67
N GLY A 148 27.56 2.28 -1.87
CA GLY A 148 28.42 1.84 -2.97
C GLY A 148 29.21 2.97 -3.64
N GLY A 149 28.87 4.22 -3.41
CA GLY A 149 29.58 5.39 -3.97
C GLY A 149 30.82 5.82 -3.19
N LEU A 150 31.07 5.27 -2.00
CA LEU A 150 32.21 5.62 -1.15
C LEU A 150 33.41 4.67 -1.28
N SER A 151 33.32 3.62 -2.07
CA SER A 151 34.39 2.61 -2.24
C SER A 151 35.27 2.82 -3.50
N GLY A 152 35.19 3.97 -4.18
CA GLY A 152 35.91 4.26 -5.42
C GLY A 152 36.86 5.45 -5.39
N ALA A 153 37.28 5.92 -4.20
CA ALA A 153 38.24 7.02 -4.06
C ALA A 153 39.38 6.60 -3.12
N THR A 154 40.31 5.81 -3.64
CA THR A 154 41.70 5.67 -3.14
C THR A 154 42.64 5.48 -4.30
#